data_ccd70be7eba00d4f270e7dab9a41a266
#
_entry.id   ccd70be7eba00d4f270e7dab9a41a266
#
_cell.length_a   1.000
_cell.length_b   1.000
_cell.length_c   1.000
_cell.angle_alpha   90.00
_cell.angle_beta   90.00
_cell.angle_gamma   90.00
#
_symmetry.space_group_name_H-M   'P 1'
#
loop_
_entity.id
_entity.type
_entity.pdbx_description
1 polymer ?
#
loop_
_entity_poly.entity_id
_entity_poly.type
_entity_poly.pdbx_seq_one_letter_code
_entity_poly.pdbx_strand_id
1 'polypeptide(L)'
;ATLLALSTSAAFAGFNGNTAQGGFQGSNQGQQLTVKQALSAKDNSMITLVGNITQQIDGDEYLFTDGTDQIKLEIKNRVWNGLNVGPQDKIRVYGKLDNDAFEKAELEVISVEKAQ
;
A
#
# COMPACT_ATOMS: atom_id res chain seq x y z
N ALA A 1 -2.57 37.95 17.97
CA ALA A 1 -2.60 37.13 17.75
C ALA A 1 -2.57 36.66 17.77
N THR A 2 -2.50 36.77 17.76
CA THR A 2 -2.49 35.80 17.54
C THR A 2 -2.52 35.04 17.38
N LEU A 3 -2.58 35.14 17.32
CA LEU A 3 -2.63 34.07 17.10
C LEU A 3 -2.59 33.33 16.78
N LEU A 4 -2.61 33.52 16.73
CA LEU A 4 -2.55 32.39 16.34
C LEU A 4 -2.42 31.67 16.05
N ALA A 5 -2.46 32.24 16.15
CA ALA A 5 -2.29 31.07 15.75
C ALA A 5 -2.33 30.44 15.47
N LEU A 6 -2.43 30.71 15.48
CA LEU A 6 -2.43 29.61 15.09
C LEU A 6 -2.43 28.98 14.69
N SER A 7 -2.63 29.50 14.75
CA SER A 7 -2.57 28.35 14.29
C SER A 7 -2.62 27.82 13.87
N THR A 8 -2.77 28.24 13.84
CA THR A 8 -2.77 27.14 13.38
C THR A 8 -2.82 26.60 12.86
N SER A 9 -3.08 27.21 12.70
CA SER A 9 -3.04 26.17 12.17
C SER A 9 -3.10 25.62 11.76
N ALA A 10 -3.43 26.15 11.63
CA ALA A 10 -3.42 25.04 11.24
C ALA A 10 -3.56 24.54 10.84
N ALA A 11 -3.90 24.80 10.60
CA ALA A 11 -3.92 23.71 10.24
C ALA A 11 -4.11 23.29 9.78
N PHE A 12 -4.39 23.13 9.48
CA PHE A 12 -4.37 22.11 9.18
C PHE A 12 -4.49 21.35 8.61
N ALA A 13 -4.87 21.67 8.17
CA ALA A 13 -4.82 20.59 7.74
C ALA A 13 -4.63 19.99 7.74
N GLY A 14 -4.85 20.15 7.47
CA GLY A 14 -4.62 18.95 7.36
C GLY A 14 -4.25 18.96 7.26
N PHE A 15 -4.29 19.24 7.72
CA PHE A 15 -3.73 18.60 8.07
C PHE A 15 -3.21 18.52 7.99
N ASN A 16 -3.49 19.49 7.52
CA ASN A 16 -2.76 19.02 7.67
C ASN A 16 -1.98 18.78 7.81
N GLY A 17 -2.06 19.57 8.01
CA GLY A 17 -1.35 18.76 8.25
C GLY A 17 -0.77 18.68 8.65
N ASN A 18 -0.80 19.01 8.86
CA ASN A 18 -0.22 18.37 9.40
C ASN A 18 0.17 18.02 9.82
N THR A 19 -0.03 18.38 9.95
CA THR A 19 0.29 17.56 10.40
C THR A 19 0.60 17.07 10.74
N ALA A 20 0.53 17.49 10.88
CA ALA A 20 0.75 16.56 11.09
C ALA A 20 0.92 16.29 11.48
N GLN A 21 0.86 16.31 11.70
CA GLN A 21 0.87 15.53 12.02
C GLN A 21 0.99 14.93 12.38
N GLY A 22 1.06 15.02 12.54
CA GLY A 22 0.95 13.94 12.63
C GLY A 22 0.75 13.35 13.16
N GLY A 23 0.58 13.12 13.25
CA GLY A 23 0.30 12.21 13.60
C GLY A 23 -0.16 11.44 13.52
N PHE A 24 -0.66 11.21 13.31
CA PHE A 24 -1.10 10.20 13.15
C PHE A 24 -1.17 9.95 12.06
N GLN A 25 -1.01 10.16 11.63
CA GLN A 25 -1.19 9.90 10.68
C GLN A 25 -0.76 9.02 9.82
N GLY A 26 -0.90 8.96 8.94
CA GLY A 26 -0.60 8.17 7.85
C GLY A 26 -0.01 6.87 8.13
N SER A 27 0.47 6.66 9.11
CA SER A 27 1.06 5.43 9.52
C SER A 27 0.12 4.26 9.53
N ASN A 28 -1.13 4.49 9.23
CA ASN A 28 -2.12 3.44 9.27
C ASN A 28 -2.00 2.46 8.13
N GLN A 29 -1.11 2.70 7.18
CA GLN A 29 -1.00 1.84 6.02
C GLN A 29 0.15 0.85 6.15
N GLY A 30 0.54 0.55 7.37
CA GLY A 30 1.59 -0.40 7.59
C GLY A 30 2.94 0.12 7.11
N GLN A 31 3.91 -0.75 7.06
CA GLN A 31 5.27 -0.40 6.69
C GLN A 31 5.45 -0.55 5.19
N GLN A 32 6.03 0.45 4.54
CA GLN A 32 6.35 0.34 3.13
C GLN A 32 7.66 -0.42 2.97
N LEU A 33 7.61 -1.47 2.17
CA LEU A 33 8.76 -2.34 1.92
C LEU A 33 9.00 -2.44 0.42
N THR A 34 10.18 -2.91 0.03
CA THR A 34 10.35 -3.41 -1.34
C THR A 34 9.75 -4.80 -1.43
N VAL A 35 9.46 -5.24 -2.66
CA VAL A 35 8.94 -6.60 -2.84
C VAL A 35 9.93 -7.61 -2.28
N LYS A 36 11.22 -7.41 -2.53
CA LYS A 36 12.24 -8.32 -2.02
C LYS A 36 12.20 -8.40 -0.50
N GLN A 37 12.03 -7.28 0.18
CA GLN A 37 11.90 -7.27 1.64
C GLN A 37 10.64 -7.99 2.09
N ALA A 38 9.55 -7.79 1.33
CA ALA A 38 8.27 -8.42 1.67
C ALA A 38 8.35 -9.94 1.65
N LEU A 39 9.14 -10.49 0.73
CA LEU A 39 9.24 -11.96 0.60
C LEU A 39 9.83 -12.62 1.84
N SER A 40 10.54 -11.87 2.67
CA SER A 40 11.09 -12.39 3.91
C SER A 40 10.52 -11.72 5.15
N ALA A 41 9.47 -10.94 4.99
CA ALA A 41 8.83 -10.30 6.12
C ALA A 41 7.96 -11.31 6.88
N LYS A 42 7.60 -10.94 8.09
CA LYS A 42 6.89 -11.81 8.99
C LYS A 42 5.48 -12.09 8.48
N ASP A 43 5.04 -13.34 8.63
CA ASP A 43 3.67 -13.73 8.30
C ASP A 43 2.67 -12.84 9.05
N ASN A 44 1.58 -12.50 8.37
CA ASN A 44 0.49 -11.66 8.90
C ASN A 44 0.86 -10.20 9.10
N SER A 45 2.03 -9.74 8.61
CA SER A 45 2.40 -8.34 8.66
C SER A 45 1.49 -7.51 7.75
N MET A 46 1.17 -6.29 8.19
CA MET A 46 0.47 -5.32 7.34
C MET A 46 1.53 -4.47 6.66
N ILE A 47 1.55 -4.49 5.33
CA ILE A 47 2.60 -3.82 4.57
C ILE A 47 2.03 -3.06 3.38
N THR A 48 2.82 -2.13 2.90
CA THR A 48 2.52 -1.37 1.69
C THR A 48 3.62 -1.62 0.65
N LEU A 49 3.20 -1.87 -0.58
CA LEU A 49 4.13 -2.04 -1.70
C LEU A 49 3.76 -1.05 -2.80
N VAL A 50 4.78 -0.56 -3.51
CA VAL A 50 4.59 0.35 -4.64
C VAL A 50 5.28 -0.25 -5.86
N GLY A 51 4.55 -0.39 -6.94
CA GLY A 51 5.10 -0.98 -8.16
C GLY A 51 4.03 -1.20 -9.20
N ASN A 52 4.19 -2.27 -9.99
CA ASN A 52 3.34 -2.52 -11.15
C ASN A 52 2.84 -3.96 -11.16
N ILE A 53 1.60 -4.14 -11.59
CA ILE A 53 1.09 -5.47 -11.90
C ILE A 53 1.60 -5.84 -13.29
N THR A 54 2.23 -6.99 -13.41
CA THR A 54 2.76 -7.45 -14.70
C THR A 54 1.82 -8.41 -15.40
N GLN A 55 0.96 -9.11 -14.65
CA GLN A 55 0.15 -10.17 -15.22
C GLN A 55 -0.99 -10.50 -14.26
N GLN A 56 -2.15 -10.80 -14.80
CA GLN A 56 -3.24 -11.42 -14.04
C GLN A 56 -3.11 -12.93 -14.19
N ILE A 57 -3.04 -13.64 -13.05
CA ILE A 57 -2.85 -15.10 -13.06
C ILE A 57 -4.20 -15.80 -13.05
N ASP A 58 -5.12 -15.29 -12.27
CA ASP A 58 -6.44 -15.89 -12.06
C ASP A 58 -7.43 -14.76 -11.80
N GLY A 59 -8.66 -15.09 -11.48
CA GLY A 59 -9.71 -14.08 -11.31
C GLY A 59 -9.33 -12.93 -10.40
N ASP A 60 -8.76 -13.24 -9.25
CA ASP A 60 -8.35 -12.19 -8.30
C ASP A 60 -6.87 -12.30 -7.90
N GLU A 61 -6.06 -13.04 -8.67
CA GLU A 61 -4.64 -13.18 -8.40
C GLU A 61 -3.80 -12.54 -9.48
N TYR A 62 -2.75 -11.84 -9.07
CA TYR A 62 -1.91 -11.04 -9.95
C TYR A 62 -0.46 -11.18 -9.58
N LEU A 63 0.44 -11.03 -10.55
CA LEU A 63 1.87 -10.88 -10.28
C LEU A 63 2.22 -9.40 -10.22
N PHE A 64 3.04 -9.04 -9.27
CA PHE A 64 3.40 -7.66 -8.97
C PHE A 64 4.90 -7.55 -8.79
N THR A 65 5.48 -6.47 -9.29
CA THR A 65 6.91 -6.23 -9.12
C THR A 65 7.18 -4.75 -8.91
N ASP A 66 8.26 -4.47 -8.18
CA ASP A 66 8.78 -3.12 -8.07
C ASP A 66 10.20 -3.03 -8.63
N GLY A 67 10.63 -4.07 -9.35
CA GLY A 67 11.97 -4.14 -9.89
C GLY A 67 12.95 -4.87 -9.00
N THR A 68 12.63 -5.10 -7.73
CA THR A 68 13.51 -5.84 -6.83
C THR A 68 13.22 -7.33 -6.82
N ASP A 69 11.94 -7.69 -6.96
CA ASP A 69 11.51 -9.08 -7.02
C ASP A 69 10.04 -9.10 -7.41
N GLN A 70 9.43 -10.26 -7.43
CA GLN A 70 8.01 -10.44 -7.73
C GLN A 70 7.28 -11.05 -6.55
N ILE A 71 6.00 -10.69 -6.42
CA ILE A 71 5.14 -11.27 -5.39
C ILE A 71 3.74 -11.43 -5.97
N LYS A 72 3.01 -12.41 -5.47
CA LYS A 72 1.62 -12.60 -5.86
C LYS A 72 0.73 -11.72 -5.00
N LEU A 73 -0.25 -11.08 -5.63
CA LEU A 73 -1.28 -10.31 -4.94
C LEU A 73 -2.62 -11.00 -5.09
N GLU A 74 -3.43 -10.95 -4.06
CA GLU A 74 -4.84 -11.26 -4.16
C GLU A 74 -5.62 -9.97 -4.04
N ILE A 75 -6.36 -9.60 -5.08
CA ILE A 75 -7.14 -8.36 -5.10
C ILE A 75 -8.56 -8.70 -5.52
N LYS A 76 -9.47 -8.70 -4.56
CA LYS A 76 -10.86 -9.00 -4.85
C LYS A 76 -11.52 -7.82 -5.56
N ASN A 77 -12.56 -8.09 -6.34
CA ASN A 77 -13.21 -7.06 -7.14
C ASN A 77 -13.63 -5.84 -6.33
N ARG A 78 -14.12 -6.05 -5.11
CA ARG A 78 -14.55 -4.92 -4.28
C ARG A 78 -13.40 -4.01 -3.88
N VAL A 79 -12.18 -4.54 -3.84
CA VAL A 79 -11.00 -3.76 -3.45
C VAL A 79 -10.64 -2.78 -4.55
N TRP A 80 -10.85 -3.15 -5.80
CA TRP A 80 -10.57 -2.26 -6.93
C TRP A 80 -11.42 -0.99 -6.89
N ASN A 81 -12.65 -1.10 -6.42
CA ASN A 81 -13.55 0.05 -6.24
C ASN A 81 -13.63 0.94 -7.48
N GLY A 82 -13.72 0.30 -8.65
CA GLY A 82 -13.84 1.01 -9.91
C GLY A 82 -12.54 1.49 -10.52
N LEU A 83 -11.42 1.28 -9.85
CA LEU A 83 -10.13 1.70 -10.36
C LEU A 83 -9.69 0.76 -11.49
N ASN A 84 -9.22 1.36 -12.59
CA ASN A 84 -8.66 0.59 -13.71
C ASN A 84 -7.19 0.90 -13.84
N VAL A 85 -6.38 -0.16 -13.90
CA VAL A 85 -4.93 0.00 -14.08
C VAL A 85 -4.43 -1.00 -15.10
N GLY A 86 -3.35 -0.62 -15.78
CA GLY A 86 -2.64 -1.50 -16.70
C GLY A 86 -1.22 -1.74 -16.21
N PRO A 87 -0.45 -2.54 -16.96
CA PRO A 87 0.91 -2.88 -16.53
C PRO A 87 1.85 -1.69 -16.41
N GLN A 88 1.56 -0.58 -17.10
CA GLN A 88 2.41 0.61 -17.02
C GLN A 88 2.07 1.51 -15.84
N ASP A 89 0.96 1.25 -15.17
CA ASP A 89 0.52 2.13 -14.09
C ASP A 89 1.20 1.74 -12.79
N LYS A 90 1.87 2.70 -12.18
CA LYS A 90 2.44 2.47 -10.85
C LYS A 90 1.33 2.59 -9.82
N ILE A 91 1.22 1.59 -8.97
CA ILE A 91 0.17 1.54 -7.95
C ILE A 91 0.77 1.30 -6.58
N ARG A 92 0.03 1.71 -5.57
CA ARG A 92 0.34 1.42 -4.18
C ARG A 92 -0.70 0.44 -3.67
N VAL A 93 -0.24 -0.68 -3.13
CA VAL A 93 -1.13 -1.69 -2.55
C VAL A 93 -0.81 -1.84 -1.08
N TYR A 94 -1.86 -1.97 -0.29
CA TYR A 94 -1.75 -2.16 1.15
C TYR A 94 -2.53 -3.43 1.50
N GLY A 95 -1.94 -4.27 2.34
CA GLY A 95 -2.62 -5.49 2.71
C GLY A 95 -1.87 -6.30 3.74
N LYS A 96 -2.38 -7.50 3.97
CA LYS A 96 -1.82 -8.45 4.91
C LYS A 96 -0.96 -9.45 4.17
N LEU A 97 0.26 -9.63 4.63
CA LEU A 97 1.18 -10.59 4.04
C LEU A 97 0.87 -11.99 4.55
N ASP A 98 0.71 -12.92 3.60
CA ASP A 98 0.57 -14.33 3.89
C ASP A 98 1.89 -14.98 3.51
N ASN A 99 2.70 -15.29 4.50
CA ASN A 99 4.06 -15.79 4.28
C ASN A 99 4.33 -16.98 5.18
N ASP A 100 3.51 -18.03 5.04
CA ASP A 100 3.76 -19.23 5.82
C ASP A 100 4.89 -20.03 5.18
N ALA A 101 5.41 -21.01 5.91
CA ALA A 101 6.61 -21.72 5.51
C ALA A 101 6.42 -22.66 4.34
N PHE A 102 5.21 -22.92 3.92
CA PHE A 102 4.91 -23.98 2.95
C PHE A 102 4.56 -23.45 1.56
N GLU A 103 4.32 -22.16 1.41
CA GLU A 103 3.91 -21.57 0.14
C GLU A 103 4.66 -20.27 -0.10
N LYS A 104 4.69 -19.85 -1.36
CA LYS A 104 5.27 -18.56 -1.69
C LYS A 104 4.44 -17.44 -1.07
N ALA A 105 5.12 -16.38 -0.68
CA ALA A 105 4.48 -15.23 -0.08
C ALA A 105 3.43 -14.65 -1.01
N GLU A 106 2.32 -14.21 -0.43
CA GLU A 106 1.22 -13.58 -1.15
C GLU A 106 0.70 -12.43 -0.31
N LEU A 107 0.35 -11.32 -0.95
CA LEU A 107 -0.25 -10.19 -0.24
C LEU A 107 -1.75 -10.19 -0.48
N GLU A 108 -2.52 -10.26 0.60
CA GLU A 108 -3.98 -10.12 0.55
C GLU A 108 -4.28 -8.63 0.59
N VAL A 109 -4.58 -8.06 -0.57
CA VAL A 109 -4.68 -6.62 -0.72
C VAL A 109 -6.00 -6.11 -0.15
N ILE A 110 -5.92 -5.05 0.64
CA ILE A 110 -7.07 -4.41 1.26
C ILE A 110 -7.39 -3.11 0.53
N SER A 111 -6.39 -2.43 0.00
CA SER A 111 -6.62 -1.19 -0.73
C SER A 111 -5.60 -1.01 -1.85
N VAL A 112 -6.06 -0.40 -2.93
CA VAL A 112 -5.25 -0.13 -4.12
C VAL A 112 -5.48 1.32 -4.51
N GLU A 113 -4.40 2.02 -4.85
CA GLU A 113 -4.52 3.37 -5.40
C GLU A 113 -3.38 3.61 -6.38
N LYS A 114 -3.56 4.55 -7.28
CA LYS A 114 -2.47 4.93 -8.17
C LYS A 114 -1.41 5.68 -7.38
N ALA A 115 -0.15 5.39 -7.71
CA ALA A 115 0.98 5.97 -6.98
C ALA A 115 1.52 7.21 -7.68
N GLN A 116 0.94 7.58 -8.79
CA GLN A 116 1.34 8.79 -9.51
C GLN A 116 0.13 9.60 -9.90
#